data_39f11071c31efc5e0ada0e0084adf132
#
_entry.id   39f11071c31efc5e0ada0e0084adf132
#
_cell.length_a   1.000
_cell.length_b   1.000
_cell.length_c   1.000
_cell.angle_alpha   90.00
_cell.angle_beta   90.00
_cell.angle_gamma   90.00
#
_symmetry.space_group_name_H-M   'P 1'
#
loop_
_entity.id
_entity.type
_entity.pdbx_description
1 polymer ?
#
loop_
_entity_poly.entity_id
_entity_poly.type
_entity_poly.pdbx_seq_one_letter_code
_entity_poly.pdbx_strand_id
1 'polypeptide(L)'
;MVRYANMDDDTLLRQMQADDHLAFTEIYNRYWQKLLAIAFFHARNKQAAEDIVHEVLLSLWQRRNQIEIVSAEAYLATAVKFAVFKMIAKEARRRGHLSTRQHQETADDAESVLDTKFLQAYLNGEIEKLPEKARIIFKYSRAEQLTIAEIARKTDLSPKAVEYHITKALRLLREALKKIKSFFI
;
A
#
# COMPACT_ATOMS: atom_id res chain seq x y z
N MET A 1 -5.43 15.69 -26.85
CA MET A 1 -5.98 15.30 -25.54
C MET A 1 -6.94 14.10 -25.60
N VAL A 2 -7.81 13.98 -26.59
CA VAL A 2 -8.78 12.85 -26.69
C VAL A 2 -8.13 11.45 -26.78
N ARG A 3 -6.89 11.33 -27.22
CA ARG A 3 -6.21 10.04 -27.42
C ARG A 3 -5.92 9.30 -26.10
N TYR A 4 -5.48 9.99 -25.06
CA TYR A 4 -5.07 9.38 -23.78
C TYR A 4 -6.26 9.04 -22.87
N ALA A 5 -7.35 9.82 -22.95
CA ALA A 5 -8.54 9.61 -22.12
C ALA A 5 -9.20 8.23 -22.31
N ASN A 6 -9.03 7.62 -23.50
CA ASN A 6 -9.59 6.31 -23.85
C ASN A 6 -8.60 5.15 -23.64
N MET A 7 -7.38 5.42 -23.20
CA MET A 7 -6.39 4.37 -22.93
C MET A 7 -6.64 3.73 -21.57
N ASP A 8 -6.35 2.43 -21.46
CA ASP A 8 -6.32 1.74 -20.17
C ASP A 8 -5.09 2.15 -19.34
N ASP A 9 -5.15 1.88 -18.06
CA ASP A 9 -4.10 2.25 -17.11
C ASP A 9 -2.76 1.59 -17.43
N ASP A 10 -2.77 0.34 -17.89
CA ASP A 10 -1.55 -0.40 -18.22
C ASP A 10 -0.82 0.24 -19.41
N THR A 11 -1.57 0.71 -20.40
CA THR A 11 -1.01 1.42 -21.55
C THR A 11 -0.48 2.79 -21.14
N LEU A 12 -1.21 3.54 -20.30
CA LEU A 12 -0.75 4.83 -19.78
C LEU A 12 0.53 4.67 -18.91
N LEU A 13 0.60 3.66 -18.06
CA LEU A 13 1.78 3.38 -17.25
C LEU A 13 2.99 3.06 -18.13
N ARG A 14 2.85 2.24 -19.17
CA ARG A 14 3.93 1.92 -20.10
C ARG A 14 4.41 3.14 -20.87
N GLN A 15 3.51 4.00 -21.34
CA GLN A 15 3.87 5.24 -22.05
C GLN A 15 4.56 6.22 -21.11
N MET A 16 4.07 6.34 -19.86
CA MET A 16 4.74 7.14 -18.82
C MET A 16 6.16 6.64 -18.54
N GLN A 17 6.39 5.33 -18.52
CA GLN A 17 7.73 4.73 -18.40
C GLN A 17 8.62 5.04 -19.60
N ALA A 18 8.03 5.26 -20.79
CA ALA A 18 8.72 5.73 -21.99
C ALA A 18 8.85 7.27 -22.05
N ASP A 19 8.75 7.95 -20.91
CA ASP A 19 8.89 9.41 -20.77
C ASP A 19 7.77 10.25 -21.40
N ASP A 20 6.59 9.66 -21.66
CA ASP A 20 5.44 10.37 -22.20
C ASP A 20 4.74 11.20 -21.10
N HIS A 21 4.98 12.50 -21.09
CA HIS A 21 4.36 13.45 -20.15
C HIS A 21 2.83 13.53 -20.31
N LEU A 22 2.28 13.29 -21.50
CA LEU A 22 0.84 13.35 -21.72
C LEU A 22 0.14 12.13 -21.11
N ALA A 23 0.78 10.96 -21.14
CA ALA A 23 0.31 9.78 -20.43
C ALA A 23 0.28 10.01 -18.91
N PHE A 24 1.33 10.63 -18.34
CA PHE A 24 1.34 11.03 -16.94
C PHE A 24 0.24 12.05 -16.63
N THR A 25 0.03 13.06 -17.48
CA THR A 25 -1.03 14.06 -17.30
C THR A 25 -2.41 13.40 -17.25
N GLU A 26 -2.65 12.37 -18.08
CA GLU A 26 -3.91 11.61 -18.04
C GLU A 26 -4.07 10.83 -16.74
N ILE A 27 -3.02 10.14 -16.26
CA ILE A 27 -3.02 9.46 -14.95
C ILE A 27 -3.31 10.46 -13.83
N TYR A 28 -2.66 11.62 -13.86
CA TYR A 28 -2.88 12.70 -12.89
C TYR A 28 -4.35 13.12 -12.88
N ASN A 29 -4.93 13.47 -14.03
CA ASN A 29 -6.31 13.94 -14.14
C ASN A 29 -7.33 12.87 -13.71
N ARG A 30 -7.09 11.62 -14.10
CA ARG A 30 -7.96 10.48 -13.81
C ARG A 30 -8.05 10.16 -12.31
N TYR A 31 -6.94 10.30 -11.60
CA TYR A 31 -6.85 9.88 -10.21
C TYR A 31 -6.90 11.03 -9.20
N TRP A 32 -6.62 12.27 -9.61
CA TRP A 32 -6.52 13.44 -8.73
C TRP A 32 -7.67 13.54 -7.73
N GLN A 33 -8.91 13.60 -8.22
CA GLN A 33 -10.10 13.78 -7.36
C GLN A 33 -10.27 12.65 -6.35
N LYS A 34 -10.04 11.43 -6.78
CA LYS A 34 -10.16 10.23 -5.95
C LYS A 34 -9.08 10.18 -4.86
N LEU A 35 -7.85 10.49 -5.23
CA LEU A 35 -6.73 10.54 -4.30
C LEU A 35 -6.89 11.68 -3.29
N LEU A 36 -7.36 12.84 -3.75
CA LEU A 36 -7.65 13.98 -2.89
C LEU A 36 -8.74 13.66 -1.86
N ALA A 37 -9.80 12.97 -2.26
CA ALA A 37 -10.84 12.51 -1.34
C ALA A 37 -10.29 11.57 -0.26
N ILE A 38 -9.42 10.61 -0.65
CA ILE A 38 -8.75 9.70 0.29
C ILE A 38 -7.85 10.48 1.25
N ALA A 39 -7.01 11.37 0.74
CA ALA A 39 -6.10 12.17 1.55
C ALA A 39 -6.87 13.06 2.53
N PHE A 40 -7.90 13.77 2.07
CA PHE A 40 -8.70 14.67 2.90
C PHE A 40 -9.49 13.93 3.98
N PHE A 41 -10.03 12.74 3.68
CA PHE A 41 -10.75 11.93 4.66
C PHE A 41 -9.92 11.66 5.90
N HIS A 42 -8.63 11.41 5.74
CA HIS A 42 -7.71 11.09 6.82
C HIS A 42 -6.99 12.33 7.40
N ALA A 43 -6.51 13.24 6.54
CA ALA A 43 -5.74 14.41 6.97
C ALA A 43 -6.62 15.52 7.60
N ARG A 44 -7.92 15.57 7.26
CA ARG A 44 -8.87 16.62 7.70
C ARG A 44 -8.40 18.06 7.43
N ASN A 45 -7.44 18.21 6.56
CA ASN A 45 -6.87 19.48 6.13
C ASN A 45 -6.71 19.46 4.61
N LYS A 46 -7.35 20.40 3.91
CA LYS A 46 -7.39 20.44 2.45
C LYS A 46 -6.00 20.66 1.85
N GLN A 47 -5.24 21.62 2.38
CA GLN A 47 -3.92 21.95 1.86
C GLN A 47 -2.94 20.79 2.05
N ALA A 48 -2.92 20.18 3.25
CA ALA A 48 -2.12 19.00 3.50
C ALA A 48 -2.51 17.81 2.59
N ALA A 49 -3.80 17.66 2.30
CA ALA A 49 -4.26 16.61 1.37
C ALA A 49 -3.78 16.88 -0.07
N GLU A 50 -3.85 18.12 -0.54
CA GLU A 50 -3.35 18.51 -1.87
C GLU A 50 -1.84 18.28 -1.98
N ASP A 51 -1.06 18.72 -0.97
CA ASP A 51 0.38 18.54 -0.92
C ASP A 51 0.78 17.05 -0.98
N ILE A 52 0.09 16.21 -0.21
CA ILE A 52 0.32 14.77 -0.20
C ILE A 52 0.05 14.15 -1.57
N VAL A 53 -1.06 14.50 -2.21
CA VAL A 53 -1.39 13.95 -3.53
C VAL A 53 -0.39 14.39 -4.59
N HIS A 54 0.04 15.67 -4.55
CA HIS A 54 1.10 16.17 -5.42
C HIS A 54 2.41 15.40 -5.21
N GLU A 55 2.85 15.21 -3.96
CA GLU A 55 4.07 14.48 -3.63
C GLU A 55 4.03 13.04 -4.14
N VAL A 56 2.90 12.36 -3.95
CA VAL A 56 2.71 10.97 -4.41
C VAL A 56 2.76 10.88 -5.94
N LEU A 57 2.06 11.78 -6.65
CA LEU A 57 2.06 11.77 -8.12
C LEU A 57 3.42 12.18 -8.69
N LEU A 58 4.10 13.16 -8.08
CA LEU A 58 5.46 13.52 -8.45
C LEU A 58 6.44 12.36 -8.23
N SER A 59 6.32 11.67 -7.12
CA SER A 59 7.15 10.47 -6.84
C SER A 59 6.88 9.35 -7.85
N LEU A 60 5.63 9.15 -8.27
CA LEU A 60 5.29 8.21 -9.34
C LEU A 60 6.06 8.55 -10.62
N TRP A 61 6.04 9.82 -11.05
CA TRP A 61 6.77 10.28 -12.23
C TRP A 61 8.29 10.09 -12.11
N GLN A 62 8.85 10.52 -10.98
CA GLN A 62 10.30 10.44 -10.75
C GLN A 62 10.83 9.01 -10.76
N ARG A 63 10.02 8.06 -10.29
CA ARG A 63 10.41 6.65 -10.12
C ARG A 63 9.79 5.74 -11.18
N ARG A 64 9.21 6.28 -12.25
CA ARG A 64 8.46 5.54 -13.28
C ARG A 64 9.20 4.34 -13.86
N ASN A 65 10.54 4.43 -13.98
CA ASN A 65 11.38 3.36 -14.53
C ASN A 65 11.87 2.35 -13.48
N GLN A 66 11.59 2.58 -12.19
CA GLN A 66 12.07 1.75 -11.08
C GLN A 66 10.98 0.91 -10.44
N ILE A 67 9.72 1.17 -10.77
CA ILE A 67 8.56 0.54 -10.14
C ILE A 67 7.71 -0.20 -11.15
N GLU A 68 7.32 -1.40 -10.79
CA GLU A 68 6.39 -2.23 -11.54
C GLU A 68 5.01 -2.13 -10.90
N ILE A 69 4.04 -1.56 -11.60
CA ILE A 69 2.69 -1.29 -11.09
C ILE A 69 1.71 -2.21 -11.78
N VAL A 70 1.06 -3.07 -11.01
CA VAL A 70 0.02 -3.99 -11.49
C VAL A 70 -1.34 -3.30 -11.57
N SER A 71 -1.60 -2.30 -10.73
CA SER A 71 -2.83 -1.51 -10.71
C SER A 71 -2.51 -0.10 -10.26
N ALA A 72 -2.67 0.87 -11.16
CA ALA A 72 -2.45 2.29 -10.89
C ALA A 72 -3.32 2.76 -9.72
N GLU A 73 -4.59 2.41 -9.71
CA GLU A 73 -5.54 2.77 -8.67
C GLU A 73 -5.12 2.26 -7.28
N ALA A 74 -4.86 0.95 -7.17
CA ALA A 74 -4.50 0.34 -5.89
C ALA A 74 -3.15 0.87 -5.37
N TYR A 75 -2.18 1.07 -6.27
CA TYR A 75 -0.88 1.62 -5.95
C TYR A 75 -0.99 3.04 -5.40
N LEU A 76 -1.63 3.95 -6.17
CA LEU A 76 -1.78 5.35 -5.79
C LEU A 76 -2.61 5.54 -4.52
N ALA A 77 -3.73 4.83 -4.38
CA ALA A 77 -4.55 4.88 -3.17
C ALA A 77 -3.77 4.45 -1.92
N THR A 78 -2.93 3.42 -2.05
CA THR A 78 -2.08 2.93 -0.97
C THR A 78 -0.98 3.95 -0.64
N ALA A 79 -0.31 4.50 -1.65
CA ALA A 79 0.73 5.50 -1.48
C ALA A 79 0.21 6.76 -0.77
N VAL A 80 -0.98 7.26 -1.15
CA VAL A 80 -1.61 8.41 -0.50
C VAL A 80 -1.96 8.10 0.97
N LYS A 81 -2.57 6.97 1.26
CA LYS A 81 -2.88 6.58 2.65
C LYS A 81 -1.63 6.58 3.50
N PHE A 82 -0.55 5.99 3.00
CA PHE A 82 0.71 5.92 3.72
C PHE A 82 1.33 7.31 3.94
N ALA A 83 1.34 8.18 2.92
CA ALA A 83 1.86 9.53 3.04
C ALA A 83 1.07 10.36 4.09
N VAL A 84 -0.26 10.19 4.13
CA VAL A 84 -1.10 10.83 5.17
C VAL A 84 -0.71 10.34 6.57
N PHE A 85 -0.56 9.03 6.76
CA PHE A 85 -0.19 8.49 8.07
C PHE A 85 1.19 8.95 8.51
N LYS A 86 2.16 9.00 7.59
CA LYS A 86 3.49 9.57 7.86
C LYS A 86 3.40 11.03 8.30
N MET A 87 2.55 11.83 7.66
CA MET A 87 2.31 13.21 8.06
C MET A 87 1.71 13.30 9.46
N ILE A 88 0.66 12.52 9.76
CA ILE A 88 0.00 12.51 11.07
C ILE A 88 0.99 12.11 12.18
N ALA A 89 1.78 11.06 11.95
CA ALA A 89 2.81 10.61 12.86
C ALA A 89 3.88 11.69 13.11
N LYS A 90 4.33 12.38 12.05
CA LYS A 90 5.27 13.50 12.16
C LYS A 90 4.70 14.66 12.97
N GLU A 91 3.42 14.99 12.77
CA GLU A 91 2.75 16.04 13.54
C GLU A 91 2.55 15.66 15.00
N ALA A 92 2.21 14.40 15.29
CA ALA A 92 2.09 13.89 16.65
C ALA A 92 3.42 14.01 17.40
N ARG A 93 4.53 13.61 16.76
CA ARG A 93 5.89 13.80 17.31
C ARG A 93 6.22 15.27 17.58
N ARG A 94 5.92 16.17 16.65
CA ARG A 94 6.13 17.61 16.84
C ARG A 94 5.37 18.16 18.04
N ARG A 95 4.11 17.74 18.21
CA ARG A 95 3.29 18.15 19.37
C ARG A 95 3.85 17.55 20.67
N GLY A 96 4.27 16.29 20.65
CA GLY A 96 4.94 15.63 21.78
C GLY A 96 6.21 16.38 22.20
N HIS A 97 7.08 16.75 21.30
CA HIS A 97 8.30 17.51 21.61
C HIS A 97 8.04 18.92 22.14
N LEU A 98 6.91 19.54 21.81
CA LEU A 98 6.49 20.84 22.37
C LEU A 98 5.86 20.69 23.77
N SER A 99 5.33 19.53 24.12
CA SER A 99 4.77 19.21 25.44
C SER A 99 5.76 18.49 26.36
N THR A 100 6.95 18.15 25.85
CA THR A 100 7.93 17.31 26.58
C THR A 100 8.68 18.10 27.66
N ARG A 101 7.98 18.46 28.72
CA ARG A 101 8.58 18.43 30.07
C ARG A 101 7.86 17.46 31.00
N GLN A 102 6.83 16.73 30.58
CA GLN A 102 6.10 15.88 31.54
C GLN A 102 5.42 14.59 31.06
N HIS A 103 5.50 14.10 29.83
CA HIS A 103 4.95 12.76 29.52
C HIS A 103 5.68 12.11 28.34
N GLN A 104 6.60 11.20 28.64
CA GLN A 104 7.44 10.50 27.66
C GLN A 104 6.93 9.11 27.25
N GLU A 105 5.79 8.65 27.77
CA GLU A 105 5.37 7.25 27.60
C GLU A 105 4.12 7.01 26.73
N THR A 106 3.37 8.04 26.31
CA THR A 106 2.08 7.85 25.61
C THR A 106 2.10 8.16 24.10
N ALA A 107 3.15 8.79 23.59
CA ALA A 107 3.24 9.18 22.17
C ALA A 107 3.75 8.06 21.27
N ASP A 108 4.66 7.22 21.73
CA ASP A 108 5.20 6.06 21.01
C ASP A 108 4.13 4.98 20.78
N ASP A 109 3.22 4.78 21.74
CA ASP A 109 2.16 3.76 21.65
C ASP A 109 1.10 4.10 20.59
N ALA A 110 0.71 5.37 20.48
CA ALA A 110 -0.32 5.79 19.50
C ALA A 110 0.21 5.75 18.05
N GLU A 111 1.48 6.07 17.82
CA GLU A 111 2.13 6.00 16.51
C GLU A 111 2.31 4.54 16.08
N SER A 112 2.78 3.69 16.95
CA SER A 112 2.93 2.25 16.74
C SER A 112 1.58 1.57 16.41
N VAL A 113 0.50 1.97 17.06
CA VAL A 113 -0.86 1.44 16.85
C VAL A 113 -1.42 1.87 15.48
N LEU A 114 -1.18 3.11 15.04
CA LEU A 114 -1.64 3.61 13.73
C LEU A 114 -0.86 2.97 12.58
N ASP A 115 0.47 2.88 12.69
CA ASP A 115 1.32 2.19 11.74
C ASP A 115 0.97 0.71 11.64
N THR A 116 0.67 0.08 12.77
CA THR A 116 0.26 -1.32 12.85
C THR A 116 -1.09 -1.54 12.16
N LYS A 117 -2.09 -0.70 12.41
CA LYS A 117 -3.42 -0.81 11.78
C LYS A 117 -3.36 -0.59 10.27
N PHE A 118 -2.55 0.36 9.81
CA PHE A 118 -2.36 0.59 8.38
C PHE A 118 -1.65 -0.60 7.72
N LEU A 119 -0.54 -1.04 8.30
CA LEU A 119 0.20 -2.20 7.81
C LEU A 119 -0.69 -3.44 7.77
N GLN A 120 -1.53 -3.63 8.80
CA GLN A 120 -2.51 -4.71 8.85
C GLN A 120 -3.55 -4.60 7.72
N ALA A 121 -4.12 -3.41 7.48
CA ALA A 121 -5.08 -3.18 6.42
C ALA A 121 -4.46 -3.41 5.02
N TYR A 122 -3.23 -2.95 4.83
CA TYR A 122 -2.48 -3.19 3.59
C TYR A 122 -2.20 -4.68 3.39
N LEU A 123 -1.65 -5.35 4.40
CA LEU A 123 -1.38 -6.78 4.34
C LEU A 123 -2.65 -7.59 4.07
N ASN A 124 -3.77 -7.22 4.67
CA ASN A 124 -5.06 -7.86 4.39
C ASN A 124 -5.45 -7.69 2.91
N GLY A 125 -5.27 -6.49 2.35
CA GLY A 125 -5.49 -6.24 0.92
C GLY A 125 -4.58 -7.09 0.01
N GLU A 126 -3.32 -7.25 0.36
CA GLU A 126 -2.38 -8.10 -0.40
C GLU A 126 -2.67 -9.60 -0.22
N ILE A 127 -3.16 -10.01 0.96
CA ILE A 127 -3.61 -11.40 1.19
C ILE A 127 -4.78 -11.75 0.27
N GLU A 128 -5.72 -10.82 0.05
CA GLU A 128 -6.86 -11.07 -0.86
C GLU A 128 -6.43 -11.23 -2.34
N LYS A 129 -5.29 -10.67 -2.73
CA LYS A 129 -4.72 -10.80 -4.09
C LYS A 129 -3.92 -12.09 -4.30
N LEU A 130 -3.66 -12.86 -3.25
CA LEU A 130 -2.94 -14.13 -3.38
C LEU A 130 -3.73 -15.11 -4.27
N PRO A 131 -3.05 -16.00 -5.02
CA PRO A 131 -3.71 -17.12 -5.70
C PRO A 131 -4.59 -17.89 -4.73
N GLU A 132 -5.79 -18.27 -5.15
CA GLU A 132 -6.86 -18.79 -4.28
C GLU A 132 -6.39 -19.87 -3.30
N LYS A 133 -5.70 -20.92 -3.79
CA LYS A 133 -5.18 -21.99 -2.92
C LYS A 133 -4.18 -21.46 -1.89
N ALA A 134 -3.27 -20.58 -2.30
CA ALA A 134 -2.28 -20.01 -1.40
C ALA A 134 -2.94 -19.10 -0.35
N ARG A 135 -3.96 -18.32 -0.74
CA ARG A 135 -4.74 -17.46 0.16
C ARG A 135 -5.48 -18.25 1.24
N ILE A 136 -6.20 -19.31 0.84
CA ILE A 136 -6.96 -20.16 1.76
C ILE A 136 -6.01 -20.82 2.77
N ILE A 137 -4.94 -21.44 2.29
CA ILE A 137 -3.95 -22.13 3.12
C ILE A 137 -3.25 -21.14 4.07
N PHE A 138 -2.92 -19.95 3.59
CA PHE A 138 -2.32 -18.91 4.41
C PHE A 138 -3.28 -18.42 5.51
N LYS A 139 -4.56 -18.23 5.22
CA LYS A 139 -5.58 -17.89 6.21
C LYS A 139 -5.74 -18.98 7.26
N TYR A 140 -5.79 -20.25 6.89
CA TYR A 140 -5.84 -21.37 7.84
C TYR A 140 -4.62 -21.38 8.77
N SER A 141 -3.43 -21.13 8.23
CA SER A 141 -2.20 -21.11 9.03
C SER A 141 -2.12 -19.91 9.98
N ARG A 142 -2.60 -18.72 9.60
CA ARG A 142 -2.39 -17.47 10.36
C ARG A 142 -3.59 -17.00 11.15
N ALA A 143 -4.80 -17.09 10.59
CA ALA A 143 -6.01 -16.67 11.26
C ALA A 143 -6.61 -17.77 12.12
N GLU A 144 -6.62 -19.03 11.64
CA GLU A 144 -7.14 -20.18 12.38
C GLU A 144 -6.04 -20.93 13.15
N GLN A 145 -4.78 -20.55 13.01
CA GLN A 145 -3.61 -21.14 13.69
C GLN A 145 -3.48 -22.68 13.53
N LEU A 146 -3.97 -23.21 12.42
CA LEU A 146 -3.91 -24.63 12.13
C LEU A 146 -2.48 -25.08 11.80
N THR A 147 -2.13 -26.26 12.23
CA THR A 147 -0.88 -26.93 11.88
C THR A 147 -0.88 -27.39 10.43
N ILE A 148 0.30 -27.63 9.85
CA ILE A 148 0.45 -28.15 8.48
C ILE A 148 -0.35 -29.43 8.26
N ALA A 149 -0.35 -30.33 9.26
CA ALA A 149 -1.07 -31.60 9.19
C ALA A 149 -2.61 -31.40 9.19
N GLU A 150 -3.13 -30.44 9.96
CA GLU A 150 -4.55 -30.10 9.99
C GLU A 150 -4.99 -29.42 8.70
N ILE A 151 -4.19 -28.49 8.18
CA ILE A 151 -4.45 -27.85 6.88
C ILE A 151 -4.45 -28.90 5.76
N ALA A 152 -3.48 -29.81 5.76
CA ALA A 152 -3.37 -30.89 4.78
C ALA A 152 -4.66 -31.75 4.76
N ARG A 153 -5.15 -32.14 5.94
CA ARG A 153 -6.42 -32.89 6.07
C ARG A 153 -7.64 -32.06 5.62
N LYS A 154 -7.68 -30.76 5.98
CA LYS A 154 -8.81 -29.87 5.67
C LYS A 154 -8.89 -29.50 4.18
N THR A 155 -7.77 -29.52 3.47
CA THR A 155 -7.66 -29.11 2.06
C THR A 155 -7.45 -30.28 1.09
N ASP A 156 -7.37 -31.49 1.59
CA ASP A 156 -7.05 -32.72 0.81
C ASP A 156 -5.75 -32.56 0.01
N LEU A 157 -4.73 -31.98 0.65
CA LEU A 157 -3.41 -31.78 0.07
C LEU A 157 -2.34 -32.52 0.90
N SER A 158 -1.22 -32.84 0.25
CA SER A 158 -0.06 -33.37 1.00
C SER A 158 0.55 -32.25 1.89
N PRO A 159 1.15 -32.58 3.04
CA PRO A 159 1.87 -31.63 3.89
C PRO A 159 2.88 -30.79 3.12
N LYS A 160 3.60 -31.40 2.18
CA LYS A 160 4.58 -30.71 1.32
C LYS A 160 3.92 -29.69 0.38
N ALA A 161 2.72 -29.97 -0.13
CA ALA A 161 1.96 -29.03 -0.93
C ALA A 161 1.47 -27.85 -0.09
N VAL A 162 1.07 -28.07 1.16
CA VAL A 162 0.70 -27.00 2.12
C VAL A 162 1.89 -26.10 2.39
N GLU A 163 3.07 -26.66 2.70
CA GLU A 163 4.31 -25.89 2.90
C GLU A 163 4.67 -25.05 1.68
N TYR A 164 4.56 -25.64 0.48
CA TYR A 164 4.78 -24.90 -0.77
C TYR A 164 3.86 -23.67 -0.90
N HIS A 165 2.55 -23.84 -0.63
CA HIS A 165 1.60 -22.73 -0.73
C HIS A 165 1.84 -21.66 0.34
N ILE A 166 2.20 -22.02 1.56
CA ILE A 166 2.59 -21.06 2.62
C ILE A 166 3.85 -20.31 2.20
N THR A 167 4.88 -20.99 1.71
CA THR A 167 6.12 -20.36 1.26
C THR A 167 5.88 -19.41 0.08
N LYS A 168 5.03 -19.84 -0.88
CA LYS A 168 4.62 -19.00 -2.01
C LYS A 168 3.88 -17.73 -1.55
N ALA A 169 2.93 -17.87 -0.63
CA ALA A 169 2.20 -16.74 -0.07
C ALA A 169 3.16 -15.76 0.63
N LEU A 170 4.04 -16.26 1.50
CA LEU A 170 5.02 -15.43 2.21
C LEU A 170 5.99 -14.70 1.25
N ARG A 171 6.39 -15.34 0.15
CA ARG A 171 7.22 -14.71 -0.87
C ARG A 171 6.49 -13.54 -1.52
N LEU A 172 5.26 -13.74 -1.98
CA LEU A 172 4.46 -12.70 -2.64
C LEU A 172 4.17 -11.53 -1.70
N LEU A 173 3.81 -11.80 -0.44
CA LEU A 173 3.59 -10.75 0.57
C LEU A 173 4.88 -9.99 0.90
N ARG A 174 6.03 -10.66 0.97
CA ARG A 174 7.33 -10.01 1.17
C ARG A 174 7.69 -9.10 0.01
N GLU A 175 7.39 -9.50 -1.22
CA GLU A 175 7.60 -8.68 -2.41
C GLU A 175 6.70 -7.44 -2.42
N ALA A 176 5.43 -7.60 -2.03
CA ALA A 176 4.52 -6.49 -1.86
C ALA A 176 5.01 -5.48 -0.80
N LEU A 177 5.50 -5.97 0.35
CA LEU A 177 6.09 -5.13 1.39
C LEU A 177 7.37 -4.41 0.94
N LYS A 178 8.23 -5.05 0.15
CA LYS A 178 9.43 -4.41 -0.42
C LYS A 178 9.05 -3.23 -1.33
N LYS A 179 8.01 -3.38 -2.15
CA LYS A 179 7.50 -2.31 -3.03
C LYS A 179 7.09 -1.07 -2.22
N ILE A 180 6.42 -1.26 -1.08
CA ILE A 180 6.09 -0.15 -0.17
C ILE A 180 7.35 0.46 0.44
N LYS A 181 8.24 -0.35 1.01
CA LYS A 181 9.47 0.15 1.63
C LYS A 181 10.31 0.96 0.64
N SER A 182 10.39 0.51 -0.60
CA SER A 182 11.07 1.22 -1.69
C SER A 182 10.43 2.57 -2.05
N PHE A 183 9.17 2.81 -1.70
CA PHE A 183 8.49 4.08 -1.94
C PHE A 183 8.86 5.16 -0.92
N PHE A 184 9.41 4.79 0.24
CA PHE A 184 9.68 5.68 1.38
C PHE A 184 11.17 5.92 1.67
N ILE A 185 12.07 5.28 0.93
CA ILE A 185 13.51 5.52 0.96
C ILE A 185 13.94 6.25 -0.30
#